data_79f32f86cb0ee38d4aec6beccfc09265
#
_entry.id   79f32f86cb0ee38d4aec6beccfc09265
#
_cell.length_a   1.000
_cell.length_b   1.000
_cell.length_c   1.000
_cell.angle_alpha   90.00
_cell.angle_beta   90.00
_cell.angle_gamma   90.00
#
_symmetry.space_group_name_H-M   'P 1'
#
loop_
_entity.id
_entity.type
_entity.pdbx_description
1 polymer ?
#
loop_
_entity_poly.entity_id
_entity_poly.type
_entity_poly.pdbx_seq_one_letter_code
_entity_poly.pdbx_strand_id
1 'polypeptide(L)'
;MQSKDDINTRLREIEGYMGDPTFWNDKDKAQAILKEYQDLKAKLEGGGGYDKSDAIVSIVSGAGGDDAEDFSRMLFSMYQKYAAGRGWKTALLDANENSMGGFRSISFDVTGSGAYGALKHEAGVHRLVRMSPFNSAGKRQTSFSLVEVLPKLPDAGELHIPETDLDISFTRSGGPGGQNVNKRDTAVHAVHKP
;
A
#
# COMPACT_ATOMS: atom_id res chain seq x y z
N MET A 1 -6.36 -21.61 8.32
CA MET A 1 -5.42 -20.64 8.96
C MET A 1 -4.47 -21.46 9.79
N GLN A 2 -3.18 -21.50 9.47
CA GLN A 2 -2.18 -22.24 10.29
C GLN A 2 -2.05 -21.52 11.65
N SER A 3 -2.11 -22.28 12.73
CA SER A 3 -1.89 -21.75 14.08
C SER A 3 -0.44 -21.29 14.26
N LYS A 4 -0.19 -20.30 15.12
CA LYS A 4 1.17 -19.89 15.49
C LYS A 4 2.01 -21.05 16.01
N ASP A 5 1.37 -22.00 16.68
CA ASP A 5 2.03 -23.20 17.24
C ASP A 5 2.47 -24.17 16.14
N ASP A 6 1.64 -24.32 15.07
CA ASP A 6 1.98 -25.13 13.92
C ASP A 6 3.20 -24.55 13.18
N ILE A 7 3.26 -23.22 13.04
CA ILE A 7 4.37 -22.51 12.40
C ILE A 7 5.67 -22.68 13.21
N ASN A 8 5.61 -22.53 14.53
CA ASN A 8 6.75 -22.71 15.41
C ASN A 8 7.28 -24.15 15.39
N THR A 9 6.39 -25.14 15.33
CA THR A 9 6.77 -26.55 15.24
C THR A 9 7.49 -26.81 13.92
N ARG A 10 6.96 -26.29 12.80
CA ARG A 10 7.56 -26.44 11.49
C ARG A 10 8.93 -25.75 11.37
N LEU A 11 9.09 -24.56 11.97
CA LEU A 11 10.38 -23.87 12.01
C LEU A 11 11.45 -24.70 12.72
N ARG A 12 11.12 -25.32 13.87
CA ARG A 12 12.06 -26.19 14.62
C ARG A 12 12.44 -27.43 13.82
N GLU A 13 11.50 -28.04 13.09
CA GLU A 13 11.80 -29.15 12.20
C GLU A 13 12.82 -28.76 11.12
N ILE A 14 12.60 -27.61 10.47
CA ILE A 14 13.49 -27.09 9.42
C ILE A 14 14.88 -26.78 10.01
N GLU A 15 14.96 -26.16 11.20
CA GLU A 15 16.21 -25.90 11.90
C GLU A 15 16.97 -27.21 12.21
N GLY A 16 16.23 -28.25 12.57
CA GLY A 16 16.79 -29.58 12.76
C GLY A 16 17.42 -30.15 11.47
N TYR A 17 16.75 -30.01 10.33
CA TYR A 17 17.30 -30.44 9.02
C TYR A 17 18.54 -29.64 8.59
N MET A 18 18.53 -28.30 8.86
CA MET A 18 19.67 -27.43 8.54
C MET A 18 20.93 -27.76 9.35
N GLY A 19 20.79 -28.42 10.53
CA GLY A 19 21.90 -28.90 11.35
C GLY A 19 22.56 -30.14 10.81
N ASP A 20 21.97 -30.87 9.86
CA ASP A 20 22.54 -32.06 9.25
C ASP A 20 23.47 -31.68 8.10
N PRO A 21 24.77 -32.09 8.14
CA PRO A 21 25.72 -31.82 7.04
C PRO A 21 25.26 -32.33 5.68
N THR A 22 24.44 -33.39 5.63
CA THR A 22 23.95 -34.01 4.38
C THR A 22 22.87 -33.13 3.70
N PHE A 23 22.21 -32.25 4.45
CA PHE A 23 21.20 -31.31 3.94
C PHE A 23 21.73 -30.42 2.81
N TRP A 24 22.98 -30.01 2.89
CA TRP A 24 23.61 -29.09 1.96
C TRP A 24 24.09 -29.70 0.67
N ASN A 25 24.04 -31.05 0.56
CA ASN A 25 24.46 -31.78 -0.64
C ASN A 25 23.50 -31.61 -1.83
N ASP A 26 22.20 -31.35 -1.56
CA ASP A 26 21.17 -31.10 -2.59
C ASP A 26 20.78 -29.60 -2.58
N LYS A 27 21.39 -28.82 -3.49
CA LYS A 27 21.22 -27.38 -3.59
C LYS A 27 19.75 -26.96 -3.80
N ASP A 28 19.03 -27.67 -4.63
CA ASP A 28 17.67 -27.29 -5.02
C ASP A 28 16.69 -27.51 -3.86
N LYS A 29 16.82 -28.63 -3.15
CA LYS A 29 16.04 -28.89 -1.94
C LYS A 29 16.40 -27.93 -0.80
N ALA A 30 17.69 -27.64 -0.60
CA ALA A 30 18.14 -26.71 0.41
C ALA A 30 17.59 -25.30 0.17
N GLN A 31 17.58 -24.82 -1.08
CA GLN A 31 17.00 -23.51 -1.43
C GLN A 31 15.48 -23.46 -1.21
N ALA A 32 14.76 -24.53 -1.57
CA ALA A 32 13.31 -24.58 -1.36
C ALA A 32 12.95 -24.52 0.14
N ILE A 33 13.68 -25.29 0.97
CA ILE A 33 13.46 -25.33 2.42
C ILE A 33 13.88 -24.02 3.09
N LEU A 34 14.97 -23.39 2.64
CA LEU A 34 15.39 -22.07 3.12
C LEU A 34 14.34 -20.99 2.80
N LYS A 35 13.73 -21.06 1.63
CA LYS A 35 12.64 -20.15 1.26
C LYS A 35 11.42 -20.39 2.16
N GLU A 36 11.03 -21.65 2.38
CA GLU A 36 9.95 -22.01 3.31
C GLU A 36 10.23 -21.47 4.72
N TYR A 37 11.45 -21.64 5.23
CA TYR A 37 11.87 -21.12 6.53
C TYR A 37 11.71 -19.59 6.64
N GLN A 38 12.19 -18.87 5.62
CA GLN A 38 12.09 -17.42 5.58
C GLN A 38 10.63 -16.94 5.54
N ASP A 39 9.77 -17.62 4.77
CA ASP A 39 8.34 -17.29 4.65
C ASP A 39 7.58 -17.57 5.96
N LEU A 40 7.89 -18.69 6.63
CA LEU A 40 7.30 -19.03 7.93
C LEU A 40 7.76 -18.06 9.02
N LYS A 41 9.03 -17.69 9.04
CA LYS A 41 9.59 -16.73 9.98
C LYS A 41 8.98 -15.35 9.80
N ALA A 42 8.82 -14.89 8.55
CA ALA A 42 8.13 -13.63 8.24
C ALA A 42 6.67 -13.63 8.72
N LYS A 43 5.96 -14.76 8.59
CA LYS A 43 4.58 -14.91 9.11
C LYS A 43 4.53 -14.84 10.64
N LEU A 44 5.52 -15.39 11.33
CA LEU A 44 5.57 -15.41 12.80
C LEU A 44 5.88 -14.03 13.40
N GLU A 45 6.81 -13.31 12.78
CA GLU A 45 7.24 -11.97 13.21
C GLU A 45 6.17 -10.89 12.93
N GLY A 46 5.01 -11.29 12.37
CA GLY A 46 3.93 -10.35 12.03
C GLY A 46 4.28 -9.44 10.87
N GLY A 47 5.43 -9.66 10.25
CA GLY A 47 5.79 -9.09 8.97
C GLY A 47 4.94 -9.78 7.89
N GLY A 48 3.87 -9.12 7.44
CA GLY A 48 3.10 -9.59 6.30
C GLY A 48 4.06 -9.85 5.15
N GLY A 49 3.79 -10.85 4.30
CA GLY A 49 4.64 -11.28 3.17
C GLY A 49 5.06 -10.17 2.20
N TYR A 50 4.71 -8.93 2.51
CA TYR A 50 4.97 -7.72 1.73
C TYR A 50 6.11 -6.84 2.27
N ASP A 51 6.75 -7.18 3.41
CA ASP A 51 7.79 -6.31 4.01
C ASP A 51 8.98 -6.06 3.08
N LYS A 52 9.23 -6.97 2.14
CA LYS A 52 10.28 -6.82 1.12
C LYS A 52 9.82 -6.08 -0.14
N SER A 53 8.52 -5.77 -0.23
CA SER A 53 7.92 -5.14 -1.40
C SER A 53 8.26 -3.66 -1.48
N ASP A 54 8.06 -3.11 -2.67
CA ASP A 54 7.97 -1.68 -2.91
C ASP A 54 6.76 -1.10 -2.18
N ALA A 55 6.72 0.21 -2.00
CA ALA A 55 5.64 0.90 -1.32
C ALA A 55 4.98 1.94 -2.22
N ILE A 56 3.67 2.10 -2.05
CA ILE A 56 2.92 3.25 -2.53
C ILE A 56 2.61 4.11 -1.31
N VAL A 57 3.01 5.37 -1.36
CA VAL A 57 2.78 6.33 -0.28
C VAL A 57 1.82 7.40 -0.77
N SER A 58 0.75 7.63 -0.03
CA SER A 58 -0.23 8.70 -0.28
C SER A 58 -0.25 9.64 0.91
N ILE A 59 -0.22 10.95 0.65
CA ILE A 59 -0.28 12.00 1.65
C ILE A 59 -1.48 12.87 1.31
N VAL A 60 -2.37 13.05 2.28
CA VAL A 60 -3.57 13.91 2.14
C VAL A 60 -3.52 14.98 3.21
N SER A 61 -3.63 16.26 2.82
CA SER A 61 -3.68 17.36 3.76
C SER A 61 -4.99 17.32 4.56
N GLY A 62 -4.87 17.48 5.88
CA GLY A 62 -5.98 17.53 6.79
C GLY A 62 -6.32 18.96 7.22
N ALA A 63 -6.70 19.12 8.49
CA ALA A 63 -7.01 20.44 9.05
C ALA A 63 -5.76 21.33 9.10
N GLY A 64 -5.88 22.60 8.65
CA GLY A 64 -4.80 23.58 8.67
C GLY A 64 -4.73 24.47 7.41
N GLY A 65 -5.57 24.24 6.39
CA GLY A 65 -5.58 25.02 5.15
C GLY A 65 -4.20 25.02 4.46
N ASP A 66 -3.73 26.19 3.99
CA ASP A 66 -2.45 26.33 3.28
C ASP A 66 -1.26 25.80 4.08
N ASP A 67 -1.28 25.90 5.41
CA ASP A 67 -0.24 25.34 6.28
C ASP A 67 -0.22 23.81 6.24
N ALA A 68 -1.38 23.14 6.13
CA ALA A 68 -1.47 21.69 6.01
C ALA A 68 -1.04 21.19 4.62
N GLU A 69 -1.40 21.94 3.56
CA GLU A 69 -0.97 21.64 2.19
C GLU A 69 0.55 21.82 2.02
N ASP A 70 1.16 22.85 2.62
CA ASP A 70 2.60 23.01 2.66
C ASP A 70 3.27 21.92 3.51
N PHE A 71 2.65 21.50 4.61
CA PHE A 71 3.14 20.38 5.42
C PHE A 71 3.18 19.08 4.63
N SER A 72 2.16 18.79 3.81
CA SER A 72 2.14 17.63 2.91
C SER A 72 3.32 17.66 1.93
N ARG A 73 3.67 18.84 1.39
CA ARG A 73 4.86 19.04 0.57
C ARG A 73 6.17 18.77 1.34
N MET A 74 6.23 19.21 2.59
CA MET A 74 7.39 18.95 3.45
C MET A 74 7.56 17.45 3.72
N LEU A 75 6.48 16.72 4.01
CA LEU A 75 6.48 15.27 4.20
C LEU A 75 6.95 14.55 2.93
N PHE A 76 6.41 14.92 1.77
CA PHE A 76 6.87 14.37 0.50
C PHE A 76 8.36 14.56 0.28
N SER A 77 8.88 15.80 0.47
CA SER A 77 10.31 16.08 0.38
C SER A 77 11.14 15.25 1.37
N MET A 78 10.64 15.05 2.58
CA MET A 78 11.29 14.24 3.60
C MET A 78 11.41 12.78 3.14
N TYR A 79 10.31 12.19 2.66
CA TYR A 79 10.31 10.80 2.16
C TYR A 79 11.17 10.62 0.91
N GLN A 80 11.17 11.60 -0.01
CA GLN A 80 12.08 11.57 -1.17
C GLN A 80 13.56 11.54 -0.75
N LYS A 81 13.95 12.39 0.19
CA LYS A 81 15.33 12.43 0.71
C LYS A 81 15.69 11.14 1.44
N TYR A 82 14.76 10.60 2.23
CA TYR A 82 14.96 9.34 2.92
C TYR A 82 15.15 8.19 1.92
N ALA A 83 14.29 8.10 0.90
CA ALA A 83 14.39 7.10 -0.16
C ALA A 83 15.73 7.20 -0.91
N ALA A 84 16.13 8.41 -1.29
CA ALA A 84 17.41 8.66 -1.95
C ALA A 84 18.61 8.21 -1.09
N GLY A 85 18.56 8.48 0.22
CA GLY A 85 19.60 8.04 1.17
C GLY A 85 19.69 6.52 1.32
N ARG A 86 18.59 5.78 1.00
CA ARG A 86 18.53 4.32 0.96
C ARG A 86 18.86 3.74 -0.42
N GLY A 87 19.10 4.57 -1.44
CA GLY A 87 19.28 4.14 -2.82
C GLY A 87 17.99 3.69 -3.51
N TRP A 88 16.82 4.04 -2.94
CA TRP A 88 15.53 3.74 -3.52
C TRP A 88 15.12 4.80 -4.54
N LYS A 89 14.29 4.42 -5.51
CA LYS A 89 13.73 5.32 -6.50
C LYS A 89 12.34 5.77 -6.08
N THR A 90 12.01 7.03 -6.36
CA THR A 90 10.66 7.56 -6.17
C THR A 90 10.09 8.01 -7.49
N ALA A 91 8.83 7.67 -7.76
CA ALA A 91 8.10 8.10 -8.96
C ALA A 91 6.75 8.69 -8.54
N LEU A 92 6.43 9.87 -9.03
CA LEU A 92 5.15 10.53 -8.79
C LEU A 92 4.06 9.77 -9.56
N LEU A 93 2.96 9.43 -8.87
CA LEU A 93 1.78 8.78 -9.46
C LEU A 93 0.68 9.81 -9.72
N ASP A 94 0.36 10.61 -8.71
CA ASP A 94 -0.68 11.63 -8.78
C ASP A 94 -0.35 12.79 -7.84
N ALA A 95 -0.75 14.01 -8.20
CA ALA A 95 -0.59 15.18 -7.35
C ALA A 95 -1.69 16.21 -7.60
N ASN A 96 -2.33 16.65 -6.53
CA ASN A 96 -3.25 17.77 -6.50
C ASN A 96 -2.58 18.95 -5.77
N GLU A 97 -1.98 19.83 -6.55
CA GLU A 97 -1.20 20.97 -6.07
C GLU A 97 -2.06 22.23 -5.95
N ASN A 98 -1.81 23.03 -4.93
CA ASN A 98 -2.41 24.34 -4.80
C ASN A 98 -1.58 25.41 -5.52
N SER A 99 -2.11 26.65 -5.59
CA SER A 99 -1.42 27.79 -6.25
C SER A 99 -0.14 28.24 -5.57
N MET A 100 0.13 27.78 -4.35
CA MET A 100 1.33 28.13 -3.55
C MET A 100 2.37 26.99 -3.51
N GLY A 101 2.17 25.93 -4.29
CA GLY A 101 3.08 24.77 -4.37
C GLY A 101 2.89 23.77 -3.21
N GLY A 102 1.85 23.89 -2.40
CA GLY A 102 1.46 22.89 -1.40
C GLY A 102 0.63 21.77 -2.05
N PHE A 103 0.53 20.62 -1.42
CA PHE A 103 -0.25 19.49 -1.92
C PHE A 103 -1.51 19.27 -1.08
N ARG A 104 -2.70 19.29 -1.72
CA ARG A 104 -3.95 18.77 -1.12
C ARG A 104 -3.89 17.28 -0.99
N SER A 105 -3.41 16.62 -2.02
CA SER A 105 -3.08 15.20 -2.03
C SER A 105 -1.91 14.93 -2.95
N ILE A 106 -1.09 13.95 -2.59
CA ILE A 106 0.00 13.47 -3.42
C ILE A 106 0.21 11.99 -3.18
N SER A 107 0.37 11.23 -4.28
CA SER A 107 0.67 9.80 -4.24
C SER A 107 1.92 9.52 -5.06
N PHE A 108 2.81 8.70 -4.52
CA PHE A 108 4.07 8.36 -5.17
C PHE A 108 4.51 6.94 -4.84
N ASP A 109 5.22 6.36 -5.77
CA ASP A 109 5.86 5.05 -5.67
C ASP A 109 7.23 5.19 -5.00
N VAL A 110 7.58 4.22 -4.15
CA VAL A 110 8.92 4.05 -3.58
C VAL A 110 9.40 2.66 -3.94
N THR A 111 10.28 2.58 -4.94
CA THR A 111 10.80 1.31 -5.47
C THR A 111 12.15 1.01 -4.85
N GLY A 112 12.23 -0.09 -4.12
CA GLY A 112 13.45 -0.56 -3.48
C GLY A 112 13.19 -1.68 -2.49
N SER A 113 14.14 -2.59 -2.36
CA SER A 113 13.99 -3.75 -1.47
C SER A 113 13.68 -3.33 -0.03
N GLY A 114 12.53 -3.78 0.48
CA GLY A 114 12.09 -3.50 1.84
C GLY A 114 11.52 -2.10 2.07
N ALA A 115 11.16 -1.38 1.00
CA ALA A 115 10.60 -0.04 1.10
C ALA A 115 9.31 -0.03 1.94
N TYR A 116 8.38 -0.95 1.66
CA TYR A 116 7.15 -1.07 2.45
C TYR A 116 7.43 -1.40 3.91
N GLY A 117 8.29 -2.39 4.18
CA GLY A 117 8.62 -2.80 5.55
C GLY A 117 9.19 -1.66 6.40
N ALA A 118 9.98 -0.76 5.78
CA ALA A 118 10.55 0.39 6.46
C ALA A 118 9.55 1.55 6.65
N LEU A 119 8.63 1.74 5.67
CA LEU A 119 7.70 2.87 5.67
C LEU A 119 6.34 2.56 6.29
N LYS A 120 5.94 1.30 6.45
CA LYS A 120 4.61 0.91 6.96
C LYS A 120 4.23 1.51 8.31
N HIS A 121 5.23 1.81 9.14
CA HIS A 121 5.02 2.41 10.48
C HIS A 121 4.82 3.93 10.44
N GLU A 122 5.05 4.55 9.28
CA GLU A 122 4.77 5.97 9.04
C GLU A 122 3.29 6.24 8.74
N ALA A 123 2.49 5.17 8.50
CA ALA A 123 1.06 5.31 8.26
C ALA A 123 0.35 5.90 9.48
N GLY A 124 -0.41 6.96 9.24
CA GLY A 124 -1.18 7.64 10.29
C GLY A 124 -1.24 9.15 10.11
N VAL A 125 -1.77 9.82 11.13
CA VAL A 125 -1.90 11.28 11.15
C VAL A 125 -0.63 11.93 11.67
N HIS A 126 0.03 12.70 10.81
CA HIS A 126 1.19 13.52 11.16
C HIS A 126 0.75 14.90 11.61
N ARG A 127 1.45 15.48 12.57
CA ARG A 127 1.16 16.78 13.15
C ARG A 127 2.39 17.71 13.06
N LEU A 128 2.18 18.91 12.51
CA LEU A 128 3.18 19.97 12.51
C LEU A 128 2.70 21.12 13.39
N VAL A 129 3.58 21.62 14.26
CA VAL A 129 3.37 22.84 15.04
C VAL A 129 4.52 23.79 14.76
N ARG A 130 4.19 24.90 14.04
CA ARG A 130 5.19 25.92 13.68
C ARG A 130 4.58 27.33 13.65
N MET A 131 5.43 28.36 13.55
CA MET A 131 4.98 29.68 13.12
C MET A 131 4.59 29.61 11.66
N SER A 132 3.34 29.99 11.35
CA SER A 132 2.81 29.93 9.99
C SER A 132 3.49 30.97 9.09
N PRO A 133 4.05 30.58 7.94
CA PRO A 133 4.54 31.52 6.94
C PRO A 133 3.41 32.20 6.17
N PHE A 134 2.19 31.69 6.26
CA PHE A 134 0.99 32.21 5.57
C PHE A 134 0.19 33.18 6.45
N ASN A 135 0.53 33.30 7.73
CA ASN A 135 -0.14 34.16 8.68
C ASN A 135 0.69 35.42 8.96
N SER A 136 0.20 36.57 8.50
CA SER A 136 0.88 37.86 8.68
C SER A 136 1.08 38.26 10.16
N ALA A 137 0.24 37.75 11.07
CA ALA A 137 0.38 37.97 12.52
C ALA A 137 1.42 37.06 13.19
N GLY A 138 2.12 36.19 12.44
CA GLY A 138 3.15 35.30 12.96
C GLY A 138 2.65 34.34 14.04
N LYS A 139 1.40 33.93 13.99
CA LYS A 139 0.83 33.03 15.00
C LYS A 139 1.31 31.61 14.82
N ARG A 140 1.48 30.92 15.94
CA ARG A 140 1.76 29.49 15.96
C ARG A 140 0.51 28.72 15.51
N GLN A 141 0.66 27.88 14.47
CA GLN A 141 -0.41 27.08 13.90
C GLN A 141 -0.11 25.59 14.06
N THR A 142 -1.16 24.81 14.09
CA THR A 142 -1.09 23.34 14.10
C THR A 142 -1.76 22.83 12.84
N SER A 143 -1.04 22.03 12.07
CA SER A 143 -1.48 21.42 10.82
C SER A 143 -1.40 19.91 10.89
N PHE A 144 -2.27 19.23 10.19
CA PHE A 144 -2.34 17.79 10.12
C PHE A 144 -2.29 17.31 8.68
N SER A 145 -1.62 16.19 8.47
CA SER A 145 -1.63 15.45 7.19
C SER A 145 -1.73 13.96 7.47
N LEU A 146 -2.54 13.26 6.70
CA LEU A 146 -2.66 11.81 6.75
C LEU A 146 -1.65 11.20 5.80
N VAL A 147 -0.88 10.26 6.26
CA VAL A 147 0.03 9.44 5.47
C VAL A 147 -0.52 8.03 5.42
N GLU A 148 -0.69 7.49 4.22
CA GLU A 148 -1.05 6.10 3.98
C GLU A 148 0.10 5.41 3.27
N VAL A 149 0.42 4.19 3.68
CA VAL A 149 1.49 3.38 3.10
C VAL A 149 0.92 2.02 2.74
N LEU A 150 0.92 1.69 1.46
CA LEU A 150 0.44 0.42 0.94
C LEU A 150 1.60 -0.35 0.29
N PRO A 151 1.61 -1.70 0.39
CA PRO A 151 2.57 -2.48 -0.37
C PRO A 151 2.19 -2.46 -1.85
N LYS A 152 3.19 -2.33 -2.71
CA LYS A 152 3.00 -2.53 -4.14
C LYS A 152 2.90 -4.03 -4.40
N LEU A 153 1.69 -4.47 -4.72
CA LEU A 153 1.46 -5.87 -5.06
C LEU A 153 2.04 -6.16 -6.45
N PRO A 154 2.65 -7.34 -6.65
CA PRO A 154 2.98 -7.78 -8.00
C PRO A 154 1.69 -7.90 -8.80
N ASP A 155 1.78 -7.61 -10.10
CA ASP A 155 0.66 -7.78 -11.02
C ASP A 155 0.11 -9.20 -10.87
N ALA A 156 -1.12 -9.31 -10.42
CA ALA A 156 -1.77 -10.60 -10.17
C ALA A 156 -2.11 -11.37 -11.47
N GLY A 157 -1.70 -10.83 -12.63
CA GLY A 157 -2.13 -11.33 -13.92
C GLY A 157 -3.59 -10.96 -14.22
N GLU A 158 -4.00 -11.12 -15.44
CA GLU A 158 -5.41 -10.95 -15.81
C GLU A 158 -6.28 -11.98 -15.07
N LEU A 159 -7.15 -11.48 -14.18
CA LEU A 159 -8.16 -12.32 -13.55
C LEU A 159 -9.19 -12.71 -14.61
N HIS A 160 -9.07 -13.93 -15.13
CA HIS A 160 -10.05 -14.46 -16.07
C HIS A 160 -11.25 -15.04 -15.28
N ILE A 161 -12.38 -14.33 -15.32
CA ILE A 161 -13.65 -14.82 -14.79
C ILE A 161 -14.38 -15.53 -15.93
N PRO A 162 -14.63 -16.85 -15.85
CA PRO A 162 -15.39 -17.56 -16.86
C PRO A 162 -16.80 -16.98 -17.00
N GLU A 163 -17.30 -16.83 -18.22
CA GLU A 163 -18.67 -16.33 -18.46
C GLU A 163 -19.73 -17.23 -17.81
N THR A 164 -19.43 -18.52 -17.61
CA THR A 164 -20.31 -19.47 -16.91
C THR A 164 -20.57 -19.11 -15.45
N ASP A 165 -19.66 -18.39 -14.83
CA ASP A 165 -19.72 -17.98 -13.43
C ASP A 165 -20.40 -16.60 -13.28
N LEU A 166 -20.77 -15.98 -14.41
CA LEU A 166 -21.45 -14.69 -14.44
C LEU A 166 -22.93 -14.87 -14.78
N ASP A 167 -23.80 -14.32 -13.95
CA ASP A 167 -25.21 -14.12 -14.25
C ASP A 167 -25.41 -12.66 -14.66
N ILE A 168 -25.63 -12.45 -15.95
CA ILE A 168 -25.78 -11.10 -16.53
C ILE A 168 -27.26 -10.88 -16.85
N SER A 169 -27.84 -9.86 -16.23
CA SER A 169 -29.21 -9.42 -16.50
C SER A 169 -29.25 -7.94 -16.87
N PHE A 170 -30.23 -7.59 -17.68
CA PHE A 170 -30.45 -6.22 -18.11
C PHE A 170 -31.67 -5.65 -17.40
N THR A 171 -31.53 -4.46 -16.82
CA THR A 171 -32.60 -3.78 -16.09
C THR A 171 -32.69 -2.33 -16.51
N ARG A 172 -33.80 -1.67 -16.13
CA ARG A 172 -33.91 -0.23 -16.34
C ARG A 172 -32.97 0.53 -15.42
N SER A 173 -32.31 1.53 -15.96
CA SER A 173 -31.47 2.40 -15.14
C SER A 173 -32.33 3.21 -14.17
N GLY A 174 -31.90 3.31 -12.89
CA GLY A 174 -32.55 4.17 -11.90
C GLY A 174 -32.10 5.61 -12.04
N GLY A 175 -33.00 6.57 -11.88
CA GLY A 175 -32.67 7.99 -11.85
C GLY A 175 -33.70 8.86 -12.61
N PRO A 176 -33.67 10.18 -12.44
CA PRO A 176 -34.48 11.10 -13.21
C PRO A 176 -34.03 11.09 -14.66
N GLY A 177 -34.92 10.71 -15.59
CA GLY A 177 -34.60 10.62 -17.01
C GLY A 177 -35.83 10.61 -17.91
N GLY A 178 -35.61 10.89 -19.19
CA GLY A 178 -36.62 10.95 -20.21
C GLY A 178 -37.08 9.56 -20.71
N GLN A 179 -37.68 9.53 -21.90
CA GLN A 179 -38.35 8.36 -22.44
C GLN A 179 -37.45 7.11 -22.61
N ASN A 180 -36.13 7.29 -22.81
CA ASN A 180 -35.18 6.20 -22.95
C ASN A 180 -34.91 5.47 -21.62
N VAL A 181 -34.77 6.22 -20.51
CA VAL A 181 -34.55 5.66 -19.16
C VAL A 181 -35.73 4.80 -18.72
N ASN A 182 -36.96 5.22 -19.07
CA ASN A 182 -38.17 4.55 -18.62
C ASN A 182 -38.61 3.40 -19.55
N LYS A 183 -38.07 3.29 -20.75
CA LYS A 183 -38.53 2.30 -21.76
C LYS A 183 -37.47 1.27 -22.17
N ARG A 184 -36.19 1.50 -21.85
CA ARG A 184 -35.11 0.61 -22.27
C ARG A 184 -34.35 0.06 -21.08
N ASP A 185 -34.05 -1.23 -21.11
CA ASP A 185 -33.24 -1.93 -20.11
C ASP A 185 -31.75 -1.73 -20.47
N THR A 186 -31.19 -0.57 -20.11
CA THR A 186 -29.81 -0.17 -20.44
C THR A 186 -28.81 -0.35 -19.31
N ALA A 187 -29.29 -0.67 -18.11
CA ALA A 187 -28.42 -1.01 -16.98
C ALA A 187 -28.08 -2.50 -17.01
N VAL A 188 -26.81 -2.81 -16.84
CA VAL A 188 -26.31 -4.18 -16.75
C VAL A 188 -26.13 -4.54 -15.29
N HIS A 189 -26.74 -5.64 -14.87
CA HIS A 189 -26.56 -6.23 -13.54
C HIS A 189 -25.79 -7.54 -13.71
N ALA A 190 -24.56 -7.58 -13.20
CA ALA A 190 -23.71 -8.76 -13.26
C ALA A 190 -23.53 -9.32 -11.84
N VAL A 191 -23.79 -10.61 -11.67
CA VAL A 191 -23.58 -11.33 -10.41
C VAL A 191 -22.57 -12.43 -10.67
N HIS A 192 -21.48 -12.42 -9.91
CA HIS A 192 -20.53 -13.52 -9.90
C HIS A 192 -21.02 -14.61 -8.95
N LYS A 193 -21.20 -15.81 -9.48
CA LYS A 193 -21.58 -17.01 -8.71
C LYS A 193 -20.30 -17.84 -8.52
N PRO A 194 -19.68 -17.84 -7.33
CA PRO A 194 -18.51 -18.66 -7.04
C PRO A 194 -18.85 -20.14 -6.92
#